data_1aa3a63f55b1a7d05ea51456536c352a
#
_entry.id   1aa3a63f55b1a7d05ea51456536c352a
#
_cell.length_a   1.000
_cell.length_b   1.000
_cell.length_c   1.000
_cell.angle_alpha   90.00
_cell.angle_beta   90.00
_cell.angle_gamma   90.00
#
_symmetry.space_group_name_H-M   'P 1'
#
loop_
_entity.id
_entity.type
_entity.pdbx_description
1 polymer ?
#
loop_
_entity_poly.entity_id
_entity_poly.type
_entity_poly.pdbx_seq_one_letter_code
_entity_poly.pdbx_strand_id
1 'polypeptide(L)'
;LAKAAEDFRTDPANAAAMAQMQGLTEKLEQYQKGLSLLHGGTPMTITAGKIPDAHICFLDEIFKAGDGLLNSLLTALNEHRYTNEGVTVDIPVISFFSASNELPNFRNKEEQILAPLYDRFQLRVVTKDVQERVSRLAVLRNKQGGHFGEVTATFTLDELYAMQAQVKLVAIPDAINELMDDVLCELRREGVTVSDRTFFGYGPVAQAAAWLAGHAEVQPEDLLQLKNYLWNEP
;
A
#
# COMPACT_ATOMS: atom_id res chain seq x y z
N LEU A 1 -17.56 -17.44 15.77
CA LEU A 1 -17.05 -16.20 15.16
C LEU A 1 -17.86 -14.99 15.62
N ALA A 2 -19.19 -14.97 15.42
CA ALA A 2 -20.04 -13.82 15.78
C ALA A 2 -19.89 -13.43 17.26
N LYS A 3 -19.97 -14.40 18.19
CA LYS A 3 -19.80 -14.16 19.62
C LYS A 3 -18.40 -13.64 19.97
N ALA A 4 -17.36 -14.25 19.37
CA ALA A 4 -15.98 -13.81 19.61
C ALA A 4 -15.69 -12.39 19.06
N ALA A 5 -16.36 -12.01 17.93
CA ALA A 5 -16.27 -10.66 17.40
C ALA A 5 -17.00 -9.62 18.24
N GLU A 6 -18.10 -10.01 18.89
CA GLU A 6 -18.86 -9.15 19.80
C GLU A 6 -18.07 -8.89 21.09
N ASP A 7 -17.49 -9.92 21.68
CA ASP A 7 -16.61 -9.80 22.86
C ASP A 7 -15.40 -8.89 22.55
N PHE A 8 -14.83 -8.96 21.35
CA PHE A 8 -13.75 -8.08 20.93
C PHE A 8 -14.19 -6.63 20.74
N ARG A 9 -15.40 -6.39 20.22
CA ARG A 9 -15.92 -5.01 20.04
C ARG A 9 -16.21 -4.32 21.36
N THR A 10 -16.58 -5.08 22.38
CA THR A 10 -16.86 -4.54 23.72
C THR A 10 -15.60 -4.34 24.56
N ASP A 11 -14.57 -5.14 24.32
CA ASP A 11 -13.26 -5.04 24.98
C ASP A 11 -12.12 -5.33 23.97
N PRO A 12 -11.67 -4.30 23.23
CA PRO A 12 -10.61 -4.47 22.21
C PRO A 12 -9.26 -4.91 22.78
N ALA A 13 -9.05 -4.81 24.09
CA ALA A 13 -7.84 -5.31 24.76
C ALA A 13 -7.95 -6.80 25.16
N ASN A 14 -9.07 -7.45 24.88
CA ASN A 14 -9.28 -8.85 25.26
C ASN A 14 -8.53 -9.83 24.33
N ALA A 15 -7.30 -10.17 24.72
CA ALA A 15 -6.46 -11.11 23.99
C ALA A 15 -7.10 -12.52 23.87
N ALA A 16 -7.93 -12.93 24.82
CA ALA A 16 -8.60 -14.23 24.77
C ALA A 16 -9.66 -14.30 23.66
N ALA A 17 -10.42 -13.21 23.46
CA ALA A 17 -11.40 -13.12 22.37
C ALA A 17 -10.71 -13.13 21.00
N MET A 18 -9.57 -12.45 20.85
CA MET A 18 -8.76 -12.48 19.64
C MET A 18 -8.23 -13.89 19.35
N ALA A 19 -7.66 -14.57 20.33
CA ALA A 19 -7.18 -15.94 20.17
C ALA A 19 -8.33 -16.90 19.80
N GLN A 20 -9.50 -16.73 20.39
CA GLN A 20 -10.69 -17.49 20.06
C GLN A 20 -11.16 -17.23 18.62
N MET A 21 -11.17 -15.97 18.18
CA MET A 21 -11.49 -15.61 16.79
C MET A 21 -10.51 -16.26 15.80
N GLN A 22 -9.22 -16.18 16.05
CA GLN A 22 -8.19 -16.82 15.21
C GLN A 22 -8.41 -18.33 15.12
N GLY A 23 -8.57 -19.01 16.26
CA GLY A 23 -8.80 -20.45 16.29
C GLY A 23 -10.12 -20.88 15.60
N LEU A 24 -11.16 -20.06 15.63
CA LEU A 24 -12.41 -20.32 14.90
C LEU A 24 -12.22 -20.09 13.39
N THR A 25 -11.42 -19.12 13.00
CA THR A 25 -11.09 -18.85 11.59
C THR A 25 -10.30 -20.01 11.00
N GLU A 26 -9.27 -20.49 11.69
CA GLU A 26 -8.47 -21.65 11.25
C GLU A 26 -9.33 -22.91 11.09
N LYS A 27 -10.22 -23.19 12.06
CA LYS A 27 -11.14 -24.32 11.95
C LYS A 27 -12.08 -24.19 10.77
N LEU A 28 -12.61 -22.99 10.53
CA LEU A 28 -13.49 -22.73 9.38
C LEU A 28 -12.75 -23.01 8.07
N GLU A 29 -11.53 -22.56 7.93
CA GLU A 29 -10.68 -22.84 6.77
C GLU A 29 -10.43 -24.34 6.58
N GLN A 30 -10.14 -25.08 7.65
CA GLN A 30 -9.98 -26.54 7.60
C GLN A 30 -11.25 -27.25 7.15
N TYR A 31 -12.43 -26.87 7.68
CA TYR A 31 -13.70 -27.45 7.27
C TYR A 31 -14.04 -27.15 5.82
N GLN A 32 -13.82 -25.94 5.34
CA GLN A 32 -14.09 -25.57 3.96
C GLN A 32 -13.14 -26.31 2.99
N LYS A 33 -11.88 -26.48 3.36
CA LYS A 33 -10.91 -27.28 2.60
C LYS A 33 -11.32 -28.76 2.56
N GLY A 34 -11.76 -29.31 3.69
CA GLY A 34 -12.27 -30.69 3.77
C GLY A 34 -13.53 -30.90 2.92
N LEU A 35 -14.47 -29.97 2.92
CA LEU A 35 -15.67 -30.01 2.09
C LEU A 35 -15.34 -29.97 0.60
N SER A 36 -14.38 -29.15 0.19
CA SER A 36 -13.90 -29.08 -1.20
C SER A 36 -13.34 -30.43 -1.67
N LEU A 37 -12.55 -31.11 -0.84
CA LEU A 37 -12.02 -32.44 -1.13
C LEU A 37 -13.11 -33.51 -1.25
N LEU A 38 -14.13 -33.45 -0.39
CA LEU A 38 -15.25 -34.40 -0.41
C LEU A 38 -16.16 -34.29 -1.67
N HIS A 39 -16.23 -33.10 -2.27
CA HIS A 39 -17.01 -32.85 -3.47
C HIS A 39 -16.23 -33.08 -4.77
N GLY A 40 -15.04 -33.72 -4.71
CA GLY A 40 -14.21 -34.01 -5.89
C GLY A 40 -13.64 -32.77 -6.58
N GLY A 41 -13.69 -31.64 -5.90
CA GLY A 41 -13.06 -30.38 -6.36
C GLY A 41 -11.57 -30.34 -6.08
N THR A 42 -10.82 -29.62 -6.88
CA THR A 42 -9.43 -29.26 -6.60
C THR A 42 -9.40 -28.46 -5.28
N PRO A 43 -8.49 -28.77 -4.34
CA PRO A 43 -8.39 -27.96 -3.11
C PRO A 43 -8.10 -26.51 -3.48
N MET A 44 -9.03 -25.62 -3.20
CA MET A 44 -8.84 -24.19 -3.45
C MET A 44 -8.50 -23.46 -2.16
N THR A 45 -7.50 -22.59 -2.22
CA THR A 45 -7.20 -21.69 -1.11
C THR A 45 -8.32 -20.67 -0.95
N ILE A 46 -8.80 -20.49 0.28
CA ILE A 46 -9.82 -19.47 0.59
C ILE A 46 -9.18 -18.10 0.47
N THR A 47 -9.70 -17.30 -0.44
CA THR A 47 -9.21 -15.95 -0.72
C THR A 47 -10.10 -14.85 -0.13
N ALA A 48 -11.29 -15.19 0.36
CA ALA A 48 -12.22 -14.25 0.96
C ALA A 48 -11.59 -13.45 2.09
N GLY A 49 -11.63 -12.12 1.98
CA GLY A 49 -11.01 -11.19 2.94
C GLY A 49 -9.47 -11.14 2.91
N LYS A 50 -8.83 -11.74 1.90
CA LYS A 50 -7.39 -11.68 1.67
C LYS A 50 -7.08 -10.78 0.45
N ILE A 51 -5.80 -10.64 0.08
CA ILE A 51 -5.36 -9.79 -1.04
C ILE A 51 -6.21 -9.98 -2.31
N PRO A 52 -6.55 -11.22 -2.75
CA PRO A 52 -7.31 -11.39 -3.98
C PRO A 52 -8.74 -10.85 -3.96
N ASP A 53 -9.28 -10.50 -2.79
CA ASP A 53 -10.65 -10.02 -2.60
C ASP A 53 -10.70 -8.57 -2.04
N ALA A 54 -9.55 -7.95 -1.83
CA ALA A 54 -9.45 -6.64 -1.20
C ALA A 54 -9.25 -5.52 -2.22
N HIS A 55 -9.91 -4.36 -2.01
CA HIS A 55 -9.67 -3.14 -2.79
C HIS A 55 -8.46 -2.35 -2.29
N ILE A 56 -8.20 -2.40 -0.98
CA ILE A 56 -7.05 -1.75 -0.35
C ILE A 56 -6.34 -2.81 0.49
N CYS A 57 -5.03 -2.95 0.28
CA CYS A 57 -4.19 -3.88 1.01
C CYS A 57 -3.16 -3.13 1.83
N PHE A 58 -3.00 -3.53 3.10
CA PHE A 58 -1.91 -3.08 3.96
C PHE A 58 -1.01 -4.27 4.27
N LEU A 59 0.28 -4.14 3.95
CA LEU A 59 1.29 -5.18 4.10
C LEU A 59 2.31 -4.73 5.15
N ASP A 60 2.28 -5.36 6.31
CA ASP A 60 3.22 -5.05 7.38
C ASP A 60 4.48 -5.90 7.24
N GLU A 61 5.64 -5.31 7.55
CA GLU A 61 6.98 -5.94 7.49
C GLU A 61 7.25 -6.68 6.17
N ILE A 62 6.85 -6.11 5.05
CA ILE A 62 6.83 -6.76 3.73
C ILE A 62 8.20 -7.31 3.31
N PHE A 63 9.30 -6.68 3.73
CA PHE A 63 10.66 -7.11 3.36
C PHE A 63 11.15 -8.33 4.15
N LYS A 64 10.37 -8.82 5.12
CA LYS A 64 10.62 -10.08 5.83
C LYS A 64 9.88 -11.28 5.21
N ALA A 65 9.16 -11.07 4.11
CA ALA A 65 8.42 -12.13 3.42
C ALA A 65 9.37 -13.13 2.74
N GLY A 66 9.01 -14.41 2.75
CA GLY A 66 9.79 -15.45 2.06
C GLY A 66 9.59 -15.39 0.53
N ASP A 67 10.54 -15.96 -0.21
CA ASP A 67 10.65 -15.89 -1.68
C ASP A 67 9.36 -16.28 -2.44
N GLY A 68 8.65 -17.31 -1.96
CA GLY A 68 7.41 -17.76 -2.58
C GLY A 68 6.29 -16.72 -2.50
N LEU A 69 6.21 -16.01 -1.36
CA LEU A 69 5.24 -14.93 -1.18
C LEU A 69 5.64 -13.69 -2.00
N LEU A 70 6.94 -13.38 -2.06
CA LEU A 70 7.45 -12.25 -2.85
C LEU A 70 7.05 -12.35 -4.32
N ASN A 71 7.20 -13.51 -4.95
CA ASN A 71 6.83 -13.72 -6.34
C ASN A 71 5.31 -13.53 -6.57
N SER A 72 4.48 -14.05 -5.66
CA SER A 72 3.02 -13.86 -5.74
C SER A 72 2.63 -12.39 -5.57
N LEU A 73 3.31 -11.67 -4.67
CA LEU A 73 3.10 -10.23 -4.47
C LEU A 73 3.54 -9.41 -5.67
N LEU A 74 4.66 -9.76 -6.33
CA LEU A 74 5.10 -9.08 -7.54
C LEU A 74 4.07 -9.19 -8.67
N THR A 75 3.45 -10.35 -8.84
CA THR A 75 2.36 -10.54 -9.82
C THR A 75 1.14 -9.69 -9.44
N ALA A 76 0.74 -9.72 -8.17
CA ALA A 76 -0.39 -8.92 -7.68
C ALA A 76 -0.16 -7.42 -7.85
N LEU A 77 1.04 -6.92 -7.54
CA LEU A 77 1.42 -5.50 -7.64
C LEU A 77 1.52 -5.01 -9.09
N ASN A 78 1.99 -5.86 -10.02
CA ASN A 78 2.23 -5.46 -11.41
C ASN A 78 1.04 -5.69 -12.32
N GLU A 79 0.43 -6.86 -12.19
CA GLU A 79 -0.54 -7.37 -13.16
C GLU A 79 -1.96 -7.30 -12.62
N HIS A 80 -2.13 -6.96 -11.33
CA HIS A 80 -3.41 -7.04 -10.63
C HIS A 80 -4.05 -8.43 -10.79
N ARG A 81 -3.21 -9.48 -10.70
CA ARG A 81 -3.60 -10.88 -10.86
C ARG A 81 -3.08 -11.72 -9.72
N TYR A 82 -3.83 -12.74 -9.42
CA TYR A 82 -3.47 -13.76 -8.45
C TYR A 82 -3.63 -15.14 -9.05
N THR A 83 -2.58 -15.95 -8.95
CA THR A 83 -2.60 -17.34 -9.43
C THR A 83 -2.60 -18.26 -8.23
N ASN A 84 -3.61 -19.14 -8.17
CA ASN A 84 -3.73 -20.19 -7.17
C ASN A 84 -4.05 -21.52 -7.83
N GLU A 85 -3.23 -22.52 -7.57
CA GLU A 85 -3.42 -23.89 -8.07
C GLU A 85 -3.68 -23.95 -9.60
N GLY A 86 -2.98 -23.12 -10.36
CA GLY A 86 -3.08 -23.05 -11.83
C GLY A 86 -4.24 -22.21 -12.36
N VAL A 87 -5.07 -21.64 -11.48
CA VAL A 87 -6.14 -20.71 -11.86
C VAL A 87 -5.66 -19.27 -11.60
N THR A 88 -5.69 -18.45 -12.62
CA THR A 88 -5.36 -17.01 -12.52
C THR A 88 -6.63 -16.18 -12.57
N VAL A 89 -6.79 -15.30 -11.60
CA VAL A 89 -7.92 -14.36 -11.50
C VAL A 89 -7.43 -12.94 -11.41
N ASP A 90 -8.18 -12.00 -11.96
CA ASP A 90 -7.95 -10.58 -11.76
C ASP A 90 -8.37 -10.19 -10.34
N ILE A 91 -7.61 -9.31 -9.69
CA ILE A 91 -7.88 -8.86 -8.32
C ILE A 91 -8.34 -7.41 -8.30
N PRO A 92 -9.31 -7.06 -7.43
CA PRO A 92 -9.91 -5.73 -7.40
C PRO A 92 -9.04 -4.67 -6.69
N VAL A 93 -7.78 -4.98 -6.39
CA VAL A 93 -6.92 -4.10 -5.60
C VAL A 93 -6.67 -2.79 -6.33
N ILE A 94 -7.00 -1.68 -5.66
CA ILE A 94 -6.78 -0.32 -6.13
C ILE A 94 -5.44 0.21 -5.61
N SER A 95 -5.09 -0.12 -4.35
CA SER A 95 -3.88 0.41 -3.71
C SER A 95 -3.29 -0.57 -2.71
N PHE A 96 -1.96 -0.65 -2.74
CA PHE A 96 -1.15 -1.33 -1.75
C PHE A 96 -0.42 -0.32 -0.87
N PHE A 97 -0.55 -0.49 0.43
CA PHE A 97 0.24 0.21 1.43
C PHE A 97 1.15 -0.79 2.11
N SER A 98 2.35 -0.38 2.46
CA SER A 98 3.24 -1.20 3.26
C SER A 98 3.92 -0.41 4.35
N ALA A 99 4.26 -1.08 5.44
CA ALA A 99 5.13 -0.56 6.48
C ALA A 99 6.33 -1.49 6.68
N SER A 100 7.46 -0.91 7.03
CA SER A 100 8.65 -1.67 7.43
C SER A 100 9.49 -0.83 8.39
N ASN A 101 10.06 -1.48 9.39
CA ASN A 101 11.00 -0.85 10.30
C ASN A 101 12.41 -0.78 9.71
N GLU A 102 12.69 -1.59 8.70
CA GLU A 102 14.00 -1.72 8.07
C GLU A 102 13.86 -1.54 6.55
N LEU A 103 14.83 -0.87 5.95
CA LEU A 103 14.96 -0.81 4.50
C LEU A 103 15.96 -1.86 4.03
N PRO A 104 15.71 -2.52 2.88
CA PRO A 104 16.65 -3.47 2.32
C PRO A 104 18.00 -2.81 2.01
N ASN A 105 19.08 -3.46 2.41
CA ASN A 105 20.43 -3.04 2.03
C ASN A 105 20.84 -3.70 0.71
N PHE A 106 20.64 -3.04 -0.39
CA PHE A 106 20.93 -3.58 -1.74
C PHE A 106 22.42 -3.80 -2.02
N ARG A 107 23.32 -3.41 -1.12
CA ARG A 107 24.75 -3.81 -1.17
C ARG A 107 24.94 -5.26 -0.73
N ASN A 108 24.00 -5.81 0.04
CA ASN A 108 23.94 -7.21 0.41
C ASN A 108 23.29 -8.04 -0.71
N LYS A 109 23.98 -9.06 -1.21
CA LYS A 109 23.48 -9.93 -2.28
C LYS A 109 22.18 -10.65 -1.92
N GLU A 110 22.02 -11.02 -0.64
CA GLU A 110 20.81 -11.71 -0.16
C GLU A 110 19.57 -10.79 -0.20
N GLU A 111 19.75 -9.49 0.00
CA GLU A 111 18.67 -8.53 0.00
C GLU A 111 18.38 -7.92 -1.39
N GLN A 112 19.26 -8.16 -2.37
CA GLN A 112 19.03 -7.72 -3.76
C GLN A 112 17.76 -8.33 -4.37
N ILE A 113 17.32 -9.50 -3.90
CA ILE A 113 16.06 -10.12 -4.31
C ILE A 113 14.83 -9.25 -3.99
N LEU A 114 14.94 -8.36 -3.00
CA LEU A 114 13.88 -7.43 -2.59
C LEU A 114 13.80 -6.18 -3.46
N ALA A 115 14.83 -5.89 -4.28
CA ALA A 115 14.88 -4.69 -5.10
C ALA A 115 13.66 -4.55 -6.05
N PRO A 116 13.22 -5.63 -6.75
CA PRO A 116 12.02 -5.54 -7.59
C PRO A 116 10.75 -5.21 -6.81
N LEU A 117 10.63 -5.68 -5.56
CA LEU A 117 9.49 -5.38 -4.69
C LEU A 117 9.55 -3.92 -4.21
N TYR A 118 10.71 -3.49 -3.73
CA TYR A 118 10.96 -2.13 -3.28
C TYR A 118 10.64 -1.09 -4.36
N ASP A 119 11.02 -1.36 -5.61
CA ASP A 119 10.80 -0.47 -6.76
C ASP A 119 9.32 -0.32 -7.16
N ARG A 120 8.42 -1.18 -6.65
CA ARG A 120 6.96 -1.06 -6.88
C ARG A 120 6.26 -0.14 -5.90
N PHE A 121 6.84 0.07 -4.74
CA PHE A 121 6.34 1.08 -3.81
C PHE A 121 6.94 2.44 -4.18
N GLN A 122 6.26 3.11 -5.10
CA GLN A 122 6.76 4.34 -5.72
C GLN A 122 6.76 5.53 -4.76
N LEU A 123 5.76 5.62 -3.88
CA LEU A 123 5.67 6.67 -2.87
C LEU A 123 6.22 6.14 -1.55
N ARG A 124 7.24 6.81 -1.02
CA ARG A 124 7.96 6.40 0.19
C ARG A 124 7.98 7.53 1.20
N VAL A 125 7.64 7.22 2.44
CA VAL A 125 7.59 8.19 3.53
C VAL A 125 8.37 7.64 4.72
N VAL A 126 9.34 8.41 5.19
CA VAL A 126 10.07 8.11 6.42
C VAL A 126 9.31 8.71 7.60
N THR A 127 8.84 7.86 8.50
CA THR A 127 8.23 8.29 9.75
C THR A 127 9.32 8.50 10.81
N LYS A 128 9.23 9.59 11.57
CA LYS A 128 10.17 9.91 12.65
C LYS A 128 9.40 9.99 13.97
N ASP A 129 10.11 9.78 15.06
CA ASP A 129 9.56 9.97 16.40
C ASP A 129 9.01 11.38 16.56
N VAL A 130 7.92 11.50 17.31
CA VAL A 130 7.30 12.80 17.61
C VAL A 130 8.23 13.61 18.49
N GLN A 131 8.88 14.63 17.91
CA GLN A 131 9.90 15.43 18.59
C GLN A 131 9.29 16.47 19.54
N GLU A 132 8.14 17.00 19.20
CA GLU A 132 7.51 18.06 19.98
C GLU A 132 6.76 17.52 21.21
N ARG A 133 7.03 18.10 22.38
CA ARG A 133 6.38 17.73 23.63
C ARG A 133 4.87 17.91 23.57
N VAL A 134 4.38 18.99 22.96
CA VAL A 134 2.94 19.28 22.84
C VAL A 134 2.24 18.17 22.07
N SER A 135 2.80 17.79 20.94
CA SER A 135 2.27 16.71 20.07
C SER A 135 2.30 15.35 20.78
N ARG A 136 3.40 15.02 21.51
CA ARG A 136 3.47 13.78 22.30
C ARG A 136 2.38 13.71 23.38
N LEU A 137 2.18 14.83 24.11
CA LEU A 137 1.14 14.88 25.15
C LEU A 137 -0.27 14.80 24.55
N ALA A 138 -0.50 15.39 23.37
CA ALA A 138 -1.78 15.28 22.66
C ALA A 138 -2.08 13.83 22.29
N VAL A 139 -1.10 13.10 21.70
CA VAL A 139 -1.22 11.68 21.38
C VAL A 139 -1.52 10.84 22.61
N LEU A 140 -0.81 11.09 23.73
CA LEU A 140 -1.04 10.36 24.99
C LEU A 140 -2.46 10.57 25.54
N ARG A 141 -2.93 11.83 25.55
CA ARG A 141 -4.28 12.17 26.01
C ARG A 141 -5.36 11.53 25.13
N ASN A 142 -5.18 11.57 23.80
CA ASN A 142 -6.12 10.96 22.88
C ASN A 142 -6.19 9.43 23.07
N LYS A 143 -5.04 8.77 23.23
CA LYS A 143 -5.00 7.33 23.53
C LYS A 143 -5.68 6.98 24.87
N GLN A 144 -5.42 7.75 25.92
CA GLN A 144 -6.00 7.53 27.24
C GLN A 144 -7.50 7.83 27.27
N GLY A 145 -7.96 8.82 26.48
CA GLY A 145 -9.37 9.18 26.35
C GLY A 145 -10.16 8.31 25.37
N GLY A 146 -9.51 7.37 24.66
CA GLY A 146 -10.17 6.59 23.62
C GLY A 146 -10.61 7.41 22.41
N HIS A 147 -10.09 8.63 22.27
CA HIS A 147 -10.43 9.52 21.17
C HIS A 147 -9.60 9.17 19.94
N PHE A 148 -10.14 8.34 19.07
CA PHE A 148 -9.67 8.16 17.72
C PHE A 148 -10.40 9.19 16.86
N GLY A 149 -9.69 9.85 15.93
CA GLY A 149 -10.29 10.87 15.07
C GLY A 149 -11.57 10.36 14.41
N GLU A 150 -12.60 11.17 14.43
CA GLU A 150 -13.85 10.85 13.74
C GLU A 150 -13.64 10.90 12.22
N VAL A 151 -14.21 9.92 11.51
CA VAL A 151 -14.26 9.96 10.04
C VAL A 151 -15.24 11.05 9.63
N THR A 152 -14.73 12.15 9.10
CA THR A 152 -15.53 13.34 8.74
C THR A 152 -15.99 13.34 7.29
N ALA A 153 -15.37 12.53 6.43
CA ALA A 153 -15.71 12.42 5.01
C ALA A 153 -15.61 10.98 4.56
N THR A 154 -16.50 10.58 3.69
CA THR A 154 -16.52 9.27 3.02
C THR A 154 -16.79 9.47 1.54
N PHE A 155 -16.31 8.55 0.72
CA PHE A 155 -16.63 8.48 -0.71
C PHE A 155 -16.80 7.01 -1.12
N THR A 156 -17.55 6.80 -2.18
CA THR A 156 -17.79 5.49 -2.76
C THR A 156 -16.67 5.08 -3.71
N LEU A 157 -16.61 3.79 -4.09
CA LEU A 157 -15.68 3.32 -5.12
C LEU A 157 -15.94 3.99 -6.47
N ASP A 158 -17.21 4.20 -6.84
CA ASP A 158 -17.57 4.85 -8.09
C ASP A 158 -17.08 6.30 -8.13
N GLU A 159 -17.19 7.02 -7.02
CA GLU A 159 -16.62 8.37 -6.89
C GLU A 159 -15.10 8.35 -7.02
N LEU A 160 -14.41 7.37 -6.41
CA LEU A 160 -12.96 7.22 -6.55
C LEU A 160 -12.56 6.98 -8.02
N TYR A 161 -13.26 6.09 -8.73
CA TYR A 161 -12.99 5.86 -10.14
C TYR A 161 -13.27 7.10 -11.00
N ALA A 162 -14.32 7.86 -10.68
CA ALA A 162 -14.59 9.12 -11.35
C ALA A 162 -13.47 10.15 -11.10
N MET A 163 -12.96 10.27 -9.87
CA MET A 163 -11.81 11.12 -9.54
C MET A 163 -10.56 10.70 -10.32
N GLN A 164 -10.25 9.40 -10.36
CA GLN A 164 -9.11 8.88 -11.15
C GLN A 164 -9.24 9.18 -12.66
N ALA A 165 -10.46 9.13 -13.20
CA ALA A 165 -10.70 9.51 -14.58
C ALA A 165 -10.45 11.01 -14.81
N GLN A 166 -10.85 11.87 -13.89
CA GLN A 166 -10.59 13.32 -13.95
C GLN A 166 -9.10 13.63 -13.83
N VAL A 167 -8.37 12.98 -12.94
CA VAL A 167 -6.90 13.12 -12.80
C VAL A 167 -6.20 12.91 -14.13
N LYS A 168 -6.60 11.90 -14.90
CA LYS A 168 -6.00 11.61 -16.21
C LYS A 168 -6.21 12.71 -17.26
N LEU A 169 -7.18 13.60 -17.05
CA LEU A 169 -7.48 14.71 -17.95
C LEU A 169 -6.66 15.97 -17.63
N VAL A 170 -5.99 16.02 -16.46
CA VAL A 170 -5.10 17.13 -16.11
C VAL A 170 -3.93 17.16 -17.09
N ALA A 171 -3.75 18.30 -17.78
CA ALA A 171 -2.67 18.44 -18.74
C ALA A 171 -1.30 18.55 -18.07
N ILE A 172 -0.27 18.05 -18.74
CA ILE A 172 1.13 18.28 -18.36
C ILE A 172 1.77 19.12 -19.45
N PRO A 173 1.98 20.42 -19.24
CA PRO A 173 2.65 21.29 -20.20
C PRO A 173 4.12 20.85 -20.45
N ASP A 174 4.62 21.09 -21.68
CA ASP A 174 6.00 20.75 -22.04
C ASP A 174 7.03 21.44 -21.10
N ALA A 175 6.76 22.65 -20.67
CA ALA A 175 7.59 23.35 -19.69
C ALA A 175 7.73 22.59 -18.36
N ILE A 176 6.75 21.79 -17.96
CA ILE A 176 6.83 20.92 -16.77
C ILE A 176 7.73 19.72 -17.04
N ASN A 177 7.70 19.14 -18.26
CA ASN A 177 8.62 18.07 -18.65
C ASN A 177 10.07 18.59 -18.69
N GLU A 178 10.31 19.79 -19.22
CA GLU A 178 11.62 20.44 -19.22
C GLU A 178 12.11 20.68 -17.78
N LEU A 179 11.26 21.22 -16.91
CA LEU A 179 11.58 21.43 -15.50
C LEU A 179 11.90 20.10 -14.79
N MET A 180 11.20 19.03 -15.11
CA MET A 180 11.47 17.68 -14.55
C MET A 180 12.82 17.13 -15.02
N ASP A 181 13.20 17.37 -16.28
CA ASP A 181 14.53 16.99 -16.78
C ASP A 181 15.64 17.77 -16.05
N ASP A 182 15.45 19.05 -15.84
CA ASP A 182 16.38 19.88 -15.06
C ASP A 182 16.51 19.34 -13.61
N VAL A 183 15.40 19.01 -12.96
CA VAL A 183 15.40 18.40 -11.62
C VAL A 183 16.17 17.07 -11.62
N LEU A 184 15.96 16.22 -12.63
CA LEU A 184 16.67 14.94 -12.75
C LEU A 184 18.18 15.17 -12.92
N CYS A 185 18.58 16.13 -13.77
CA CYS A 185 19.97 16.47 -13.99
C CYS A 185 20.63 16.95 -12.68
N GLU A 186 19.92 17.74 -11.89
CA GLU A 186 20.43 18.24 -10.62
C GLU A 186 20.55 17.12 -9.58
N LEU A 187 19.54 16.25 -9.45
CA LEU A 187 19.60 15.07 -8.58
C LEU A 187 20.79 14.17 -8.92
N ARG A 188 21.07 13.95 -10.22
CA ARG A 188 22.22 13.17 -10.67
C ARG A 188 23.56 13.84 -10.31
N ARG A 189 23.66 15.17 -10.38
CA ARG A 189 24.85 15.93 -9.94
C ARG A 189 25.10 15.78 -8.45
N GLU A 190 24.04 15.76 -7.64
CA GLU A 190 24.10 15.53 -6.20
C GLU A 190 24.32 14.04 -5.84
N GLY A 191 24.44 13.15 -6.83
CA GLY A 191 24.69 11.72 -6.63
C GLY A 191 23.45 10.88 -6.32
N VAL A 192 22.25 11.47 -6.46
CA VAL A 192 20.99 10.74 -6.26
C VAL A 192 20.68 9.92 -7.51
N THR A 193 20.51 8.61 -7.34
CA THR A 193 20.15 7.71 -8.44
C THR A 193 18.64 7.62 -8.56
N VAL A 194 18.10 8.07 -9.68
CA VAL A 194 16.69 7.91 -10.04
C VAL A 194 16.60 6.98 -11.24
N SER A 195 15.81 5.90 -11.13
CA SER A 195 15.61 4.96 -12.24
C SER A 195 14.76 5.61 -13.34
N ASP A 196 14.96 5.17 -14.59
CA ASP A 196 14.14 5.64 -15.72
C ASP A 196 12.65 5.35 -15.49
N ARG A 197 12.31 4.22 -14.86
CA ARG A 197 10.93 3.89 -14.47
C ARG A 197 10.35 4.97 -13.57
N THR A 198 11.07 5.35 -12.52
CA THR A 198 10.64 6.40 -11.58
C THR A 198 10.55 7.74 -12.29
N PHE A 199 11.56 8.10 -13.08
CA PHE A 199 11.56 9.37 -13.78
C PHE A 199 10.40 9.50 -14.76
N PHE A 200 10.23 8.55 -15.69
CA PHE A 200 9.14 8.60 -16.66
C PHE A 200 7.75 8.36 -16.07
N GLY A 201 7.67 7.81 -14.86
CA GLY A 201 6.42 7.56 -14.14
C GLY A 201 5.91 8.73 -13.29
N TYR A 202 6.55 9.90 -13.30
CA TYR A 202 6.15 11.02 -12.43
C TYR A 202 4.80 11.63 -12.77
N GLY A 203 4.39 11.57 -14.04
CA GLY A 203 3.21 12.25 -14.57
C GLY A 203 1.93 11.99 -13.78
N PRO A 204 1.52 10.73 -13.53
CA PRO A 204 0.31 10.45 -12.74
C PRO A 204 0.34 11.03 -11.33
N VAL A 205 1.51 11.09 -10.69
CA VAL A 205 1.65 11.67 -9.34
C VAL A 205 1.49 13.19 -9.39
N ALA A 206 2.11 13.85 -10.37
CA ALA A 206 1.98 15.28 -10.58
C ALA A 206 0.54 15.68 -10.96
N GLN A 207 -0.11 14.91 -11.84
CA GLN A 207 -1.51 15.12 -12.22
C GLN A 207 -2.46 14.99 -11.02
N ALA A 208 -2.24 13.98 -10.16
CA ALA A 208 -3.03 13.80 -8.95
C ALA A 208 -2.82 14.97 -7.96
N ALA A 209 -1.59 15.46 -7.82
CA ALA A 209 -1.29 16.62 -7.00
C ALA A 209 -2.00 17.88 -7.52
N ALA A 210 -1.92 18.15 -8.82
CA ALA A 210 -2.59 19.27 -9.47
C ALA A 210 -4.12 19.19 -9.31
N TRP A 211 -4.71 18.02 -9.55
CA TRP A 211 -6.14 17.81 -9.38
C TRP A 211 -6.59 18.07 -7.94
N LEU A 212 -5.85 17.57 -6.95
CA LEU A 212 -6.14 17.83 -5.52
C LEU A 212 -6.01 19.31 -5.15
N ALA A 213 -5.13 20.05 -5.83
CA ALA A 213 -4.96 21.49 -5.66
C ALA A 213 -6.03 22.30 -6.44
N GLY A 214 -6.85 21.66 -7.30
CA GLY A 214 -7.84 22.32 -8.14
C GLY A 214 -7.27 22.94 -9.41
N HIS A 215 -6.06 22.55 -9.82
CA HIS A 215 -5.43 23.03 -11.05
C HIS A 215 -5.93 22.25 -12.27
N ALA A 216 -6.17 22.95 -13.38
CA ALA A 216 -6.57 22.35 -14.65
C ALA A 216 -5.38 21.71 -15.41
N GLU A 217 -4.17 22.15 -15.11
CA GLU A 217 -2.91 21.64 -15.63
C GLU A 217 -1.86 21.62 -14.52
N VAL A 218 -0.83 20.76 -14.66
CA VAL A 218 0.25 20.65 -13.68
C VAL A 218 1.04 21.94 -13.61
N GLN A 219 1.22 22.48 -12.40
CA GLN A 219 2.00 23.66 -12.09
C GLN A 219 3.32 23.26 -11.43
N PRO A 220 4.37 24.09 -11.44
CA PRO A 220 5.66 23.81 -10.80
C PRO A 220 5.53 23.42 -9.32
N GLU A 221 4.62 24.04 -8.56
CA GLU A 221 4.37 23.73 -7.17
C GLU A 221 3.81 22.32 -6.92
N ASP A 222 3.10 21.75 -7.89
CA ASP A 222 2.58 20.38 -7.78
C ASP A 222 3.69 19.34 -7.78
N LEU A 223 4.83 19.67 -8.41
CA LEU A 223 6.03 18.82 -8.41
C LEU A 223 6.67 18.69 -7.01
N LEU A 224 6.35 19.56 -6.05
CA LEU A 224 6.83 19.44 -4.67
C LEU A 224 6.34 18.15 -4.00
N GLN A 225 5.23 17.58 -4.45
CA GLN A 225 4.73 16.30 -3.95
C GLN A 225 5.63 15.11 -4.36
N LEU A 226 6.46 15.28 -5.39
CA LEU A 226 7.42 14.27 -5.84
C LEU A 226 8.57 14.04 -4.86
N LYS A 227 8.71 14.85 -3.81
CA LYS A 227 9.69 14.63 -2.73
C LYS A 227 9.63 13.23 -2.12
N ASN A 228 8.45 12.61 -2.10
CA ASN A 228 8.24 11.25 -1.59
C ASN A 228 8.30 10.19 -2.70
N TYR A 229 8.56 10.58 -3.92
CA TYR A 229 8.59 9.73 -5.10
C TYR A 229 10.02 9.56 -5.66
N LEU A 230 10.84 10.60 -5.62
CA LEU A 230 12.12 10.67 -6.33
C LEU A 230 13.34 10.15 -5.54
N TRP A 231 13.18 9.61 -4.34
CA TRP A 231 14.29 9.10 -3.55
C TRP A 231 14.26 7.57 -3.40
N ASN A 232 15.45 6.95 -3.25
CA ASN A 232 15.62 5.52 -2.99
C ASN A 232 16.19 5.22 -1.59
N GLU A 233 16.98 6.14 -1.04
CA GLU A 233 17.56 6.04 0.30
C GLU A 233 17.21 7.33 1.06
N PRO A 234 16.74 7.24 2.32
CA PRO A 234 16.36 8.40 3.14
C PRO A 234 17.54 9.25 3.57
#